data_79004e692bc4fc47f370905ee03d95a4
#
_entry.id   79004e692bc4fc47f370905ee03d95a4
#
_cell.length_a   1.000
_cell.length_b   1.000
_cell.length_c   1.000
_cell.angle_alpha   90.00
_cell.angle_beta   90.00
_cell.angle_gamma   90.00
#
_symmetry.space_group_name_H-M   'P 1'
#
loop_
_entity.id
_entity.type
_entity.pdbx_description
1 polymer ?
#
loop_
_entity_poly.entity_id
_entity_poly.type
_entity_poly.pdbx_seq_one_letter_code
_entity_poly.pdbx_strand_id
1 'polypeptide(L)'
;MKKLYIITGAAGHLGNTIIRMLRNMAVETRGLILPNEEVQEKRNVRYIRGDVRDADSLRPLFEDTLGYEVYVIHTAGIVDISEHIFQTMYDVNVNGTKNIIKLCCEYGVKRLVYVSSVHAIPEKENSQVLDEISHFSPDAVVGGYAKTKAEATQSVLDAASEGLDAVVVHPSGIIGPYDHSGNHLVQLVSDYIRGSLPA
;
A
#
# COMPACT_ATOMS: atom_id res chain seq x y z
N MET A 1 -23.81 9.99 3.86
CA MET A 1 -23.37 9.48 2.54
C MET A 1 -22.98 8.02 2.69
N LYS A 2 -23.06 7.22 1.63
CA LYS A 2 -22.53 5.86 1.63
C LYS A 2 -21.00 5.92 1.62
N LYS A 3 -20.33 4.89 2.13
CA LYS A 3 -18.88 4.81 2.10
C LYS A 3 -18.43 3.87 0.98
N LEU A 4 -17.44 4.30 0.22
CA LEU A 4 -16.73 3.50 -0.79
C LEU A 4 -15.27 3.40 -0.39
N TYR A 5 -14.75 2.18 -0.35
CA TYR A 5 -13.34 1.93 -0.11
C TYR A 5 -12.65 1.49 -1.40
N ILE A 6 -11.57 2.16 -1.76
CA ILE A 6 -10.70 1.80 -2.89
C ILE A 6 -9.41 1.24 -2.32
N ILE A 7 -9.07 0.01 -2.70
CA ILE A 7 -7.88 -0.70 -2.22
C ILE A 7 -6.97 -0.99 -3.41
N THR A 8 -5.77 -0.43 -3.43
CA THR A 8 -4.75 -0.82 -4.41
C THR A 8 -3.95 -2.01 -3.88
N GLY A 9 -3.38 -2.83 -4.76
CA GLY A 9 -2.70 -4.05 -4.33
C GLY A 9 -3.68 -5.08 -3.72
N ALA A 10 -4.89 -5.14 -4.27
CA ALA A 10 -6.01 -5.91 -3.73
C ALA A 10 -5.80 -7.43 -3.74
N ALA A 11 -4.94 -7.94 -4.60
CA ALA A 11 -4.55 -9.36 -4.65
C ALA A 11 -3.42 -9.71 -3.67
N GLY A 12 -2.65 -8.71 -3.20
CA GLY A 12 -1.55 -8.90 -2.26
C GLY A 12 -2.02 -9.28 -0.84
N HIS A 13 -1.08 -9.70 -0.01
CA HIS A 13 -1.36 -10.18 1.35
C HIS A 13 -2.17 -9.17 2.18
N LEU A 14 -1.69 -7.94 2.31
CA LEU A 14 -2.36 -6.90 3.12
C LEU A 14 -3.66 -6.44 2.46
N GLY A 15 -3.66 -6.13 1.16
CA GLY A 15 -4.84 -5.65 0.44
C GLY A 15 -6.00 -6.65 0.47
N ASN A 16 -5.71 -7.94 0.23
CA ASN A 16 -6.70 -9.02 0.30
C ASN A 16 -7.25 -9.19 1.73
N THR A 17 -6.40 -9.06 2.75
CA THR A 17 -6.83 -9.13 4.15
C THR A 17 -7.77 -7.97 4.50
N ILE A 18 -7.44 -6.74 4.11
CA ILE A 18 -8.29 -5.55 4.30
C ILE A 18 -9.64 -5.74 3.59
N ILE A 19 -9.65 -6.21 2.34
CA ILE A 19 -10.89 -6.49 1.59
C ILE A 19 -11.76 -7.51 2.33
N ARG A 20 -11.17 -8.56 2.91
CA ARG A 20 -11.91 -9.55 3.71
C ARG A 20 -12.56 -8.92 4.95
N MET A 21 -11.85 -8.01 5.62
CA MET A 21 -12.38 -7.28 6.78
C MET A 21 -13.53 -6.35 6.38
N LEU A 22 -13.35 -5.56 5.32
CA LEU A 22 -14.37 -4.64 4.80
C LEU A 22 -15.63 -5.38 4.32
N ARG A 23 -15.49 -6.55 3.73
CA ARG A 23 -16.63 -7.41 3.34
C ARG A 23 -17.53 -7.74 4.54
N ASN A 24 -16.95 -8.00 5.71
CA ASN A 24 -17.70 -8.28 6.92
C ASN A 24 -18.45 -7.05 7.43
N MET A 25 -18.03 -5.85 7.05
CA MET A 25 -18.71 -4.58 7.38
C MET A 25 -19.81 -4.22 6.37
N ALA A 26 -20.01 -5.03 5.33
CA ALA A 26 -21.00 -4.83 4.27
C ALA A 26 -20.88 -3.46 3.55
N VAL A 27 -19.66 -2.91 3.46
CA VAL A 27 -19.37 -1.67 2.73
C VAL A 27 -18.98 -1.97 1.28
N GLU A 28 -19.24 -1.01 0.40
CA GLU A 28 -18.83 -1.12 -1.00
C GLU A 28 -17.31 -0.95 -1.13
N THR A 29 -16.70 -1.82 -1.93
CA THR A 29 -15.25 -1.85 -2.07
C THR A 29 -14.86 -2.01 -3.55
N ARG A 30 -13.86 -1.24 -3.98
CA ARG A 30 -13.19 -1.41 -5.28
C ARG A 30 -11.76 -1.84 -5.03
N GLY A 31 -11.33 -2.93 -5.67
CA GLY A 31 -9.98 -3.46 -5.54
C GLY A 31 -9.21 -3.33 -6.85
N LEU A 32 -8.06 -2.66 -6.84
CA LEU A 32 -7.14 -2.66 -7.97
C LEU A 32 -6.32 -3.94 -7.97
N ILE A 33 -6.35 -4.64 -9.09
CA ILE A 33 -5.53 -5.82 -9.39
C ILE A 33 -4.78 -5.61 -10.71
N LEU A 34 -3.63 -6.24 -10.86
CA LEU A 34 -2.91 -6.23 -12.13
C LEU A 34 -3.70 -7.00 -13.21
N PRO A 35 -3.48 -6.69 -14.51
CA PRO A 35 -4.22 -7.33 -15.60
C PRO A 35 -4.12 -8.85 -15.64
N ASN A 36 -3.02 -9.41 -15.15
CA ASN A 36 -2.71 -10.85 -15.12
C ASN A 36 -2.98 -11.50 -13.75
N GLU A 37 -3.42 -10.75 -12.75
CA GLU A 37 -3.77 -11.33 -11.45
C GLU A 37 -5.15 -11.96 -11.46
N GLU A 38 -5.26 -13.12 -10.81
CA GLU A 38 -6.52 -13.80 -10.57
C GLU A 38 -6.96 -13.60 -9.12
N VAL A 39 -8.23 -13.28 -8.93
CA VAL A 39 -8.83 -13.11 -7.62
C VAL A 39 -10.16 -13.85 -7.56
N GLN A 40 -10.50 -14.36 -6.39
CA GLN A 40 -11.84 -14.87 -6.16
C GLN A 40 -12.82 -13.71 -6.04
N GLU A 41 -13.88 -13.73 -6.82
CA GLU A 41 -14.96 -12.77 -6.70
C GLU A 41 -15.55 -12.80 -5.29
N LYS A 42 -15.80 -11.61 -4.77
CA LYS A 42 -16.38 -11.43 -3.42
C LYS A 42 -17.58 -10.49 -3.50
N ARG A 43 -18.62 -10.84 -2.77
CA ARG A 43 -19.81 -9.98 -2.64
C ARG A 43 -19.41 -8.58 -2.13
N ASN A 44 -19.99 -7.54 -2.72
CA ASN A 44 -19.72 -6.12 -2.43
C ASN A 44 -18.26 -5.67 -2.77
N VAL A 45 -17.54 -6.43 -3.55
CA VAL A 45 -16.20 -6.06 -4.04
C VAL A 45 -16.21 -6.07 -5.56
N ARG A 46 -15.90 -4.93 -6.17
CA ARG A 46 -15.66 -4.82 -7.61
C ARG A 46 -14.16 -4.76 -7.85
N TYR A 47 -13.62 -5.75 -8.55
CA TYR A 47 -12.22 -5.72 -8.96
C TYR A 47 -12.07 -4.99 -10.28
N ILE A 48 -11.09 -4.10 -10.35
CA ILE A 48 -10.74 -3.30 -11.52
C ILE A 48 -9.30 -3.63 -11.89
N ARG A 49 -9.08 -3.96 -13.17
CA ARG A 49 -7.77 -4.28 -13.70
C ARG A 49 -7.06 -3.01 -14.11
N GLY A 50 -5.83 -2.82 -13.61
CA GLY A 50 -5.01 -1.66 -13.90
C GLY A 50 -3.65 -1.76 -13.24
N ASP A 51 -2.82 -0.76 -13.46
CA ASP A 51 -1.48 -0.66 -12.91
C ASP A 51 -1.27 0.73 -12.30
N VAL A 52 -0.73 0.82 -11.11
CA VAL A 52 -0.48 2.11 -10.44
C VAL A 52 0.47 3.01 -11.25
N ARG A 53 1.27 2.44 -12.15
CA ARG A 53 2.15 3.17 -13.05
C ARG A 53 1.41 3.88 -14.18
N ASP A 54 0.19 3.46 -14.48
CA ASP A 54 -0.66 4.01 -15.55
C ASP A 54 -1.89 4.70 -14.93
N ALA A 55 -1.82 6.02 -14.81
CA ALA A 55 -2.89 6.83 -14.20
C ALA A 55 -4.25 6.67 -14.90
N ASP A 56 -4.27 6.45 -16.22
CA ASP A 56 -5.52 6.30 -16.95
C ASP A 56 -6.20 4.96 -16.65
N SER A 57 -5.42 3.90 -16.43
CA SER A 57 -5.95 2.60 -15.99
C SER A 57 -6.57 2.63 -14.58
N LEU A 58 -6.23 3.63 -13.77
CA LEU A 58 -6.75 3.81 -12.42
C LEU A 58 -8.08 4.58 -12.36
N ARG A 59 -8.42 5.38 -13.38
CA ARG A 59 -9.62 6.23 -13.37
C ARG A 59 -10.90 5.47 -13.08
N PRO A 60 -11.14 4.24 -13.59
CA PRO A 60 -12.33 3.47 -13.27
C PRO A 60 -12.53 3.14 -11.79
N LEU A 61 -11.47 3.25 -10.97
CA LEU A 61 -11.59 3.13 -9.50
C LEU A 61 -12.36 4.29 -8.88
N PHE A 62 -12.26 5.49 -9.49
CA PHE A 62 -12.75 6.75 -8.93
C PHE A 62 -14.03 7.26 -9.64
N GLU A 63 -14.40 6.67 -10.78
CA GLU A 63 -15.63 7.03 -11.51
C GLU A 63 -16.89 6.61 -10.74
N ASP A 64 -18.02 7.25 -11.07
CA ASP A 64 -19.33 6.94 -10.49
C ASP A 64 -19.35 6.96 -8.94
N THR A 65 -18.65 7.93 -8.35
CA THR A 65 -18.55 8.08 -6.89
C THR A 65 -19.52 9.13 -6.33
N LEU A 66 -20.42 9.67 -7.14
CA LEU A 66 -21.41 10.64 -6.69
C LEU A 66 -22.28 10.04 -5.56
N GLY A 67 -22.36 10.74 -4.45
CA GLY A 67 -23.11 10.29 -3.26
C GLY A 67 -22.32 9.38 -2.30
N TYR A 68 -21.04 9.13 -2.59
CA TYR A 68 -20.14 8.41 -1.71
C TYR A 68 -19.14 9.32 -1.00
N GLU A 69 -18.79 8.97 0.22
CA GLU A 69 -17.51 9.33 0.83
C GLU A 69 -16.48 8.28 0.42
N VAL A 70 -15.48 8.70 -0.34
CA VAL A 70 -14.45 7.79 -0.89
C VAL A 70 -13.25 7.75 0.04
N TYR A 71 -12.82 6.56 0.40
CA TYR A 71 -11.62 6.29 1.18
C TYR A 71 -10.67 5.43 0.35
N VAL A 72 -9.42 5.84 0.23
CA VAL A 72 -8.40 5.08 -0.49
C VAL A 72 -7.42 4.48 0.50
N ILE A 73 -7.16 3.17 0.38
CA ILE A 73 -6.10 2.48 1.12
C ILE A 73 -5.09 1.98 0.08
N HIS A 74 -3.93 2.66 0.04
CA HIS A 74 -2.90 2.36 -0.94
C HIS A 74 -1.89 1.38 -0.37
N THR A 75 -2.04 0.10 -0.75
CA THR A 75 -1.13 -0.98 -0.32
C THR A 75 -0.27 -1.54 -1.45
N ALA A 76 -0.50 -1.10 -2.71
CA ALA A 76 0.34 -1.53 -3.82
C ALA A 76 1.79 -1.08 -3.62
N GLY A 77 2.72 -1.99 -3.84
CA GLY A 77 4.14 -1.72 -3.73
C GLY A 77 4.95 -2.98 -3.97
N ILE A 78 6.16 -2.81 -4.47
CA ILE A 78 7.16 -3.86 -4.60
C ILE A 78 8.06 -3.81 -3.37
N VAL A 79 8.18 -4.95 -2.69
CA VAL A 79 9.12 -5.15 -1.58
C VAL A 79 10.30 -5.96 -2.11
N ASP A 80 11.48 -5.41 -1.99
CA ASP A 80 12.72 -6.07 -2.38
C ASP A 80 13.83 -5.66 -1.41
N ILE A 81 14.57 -6.63 -0.91
CA ILE A 81 15.64 -6.41 0.07
C ILE A 81 17.00 -6.08 -0.59
N SER A 82 17.06 -5.99 -1.92
CA SER A 82 18.27 -5.60 -2.62
C SER A 82 18.66 -4.15 -2.32
N GLU A 83 19.96 -3.87 -2.36
CA GLU A 83 20.47 -2.52 -2.14
C GLU A 83 20.14 -1.55 -3.28
N HIS A 84 19.86 -2.08 -4.46
CA HIS A 84 19.68 -1.28 -5.67
C HIS A 84 18.21 -0.98 -5.96
N ILE A 85 17.96 0.25 -6.38
CA ILE A 85 16.66 0.63 -6.95
C ILE A 85 16.67 0.18 -8.43
N PHE A 86 15.75 -0.72 -8.78
CA PHE A 86 15.47 -1.00 -10.19
C PHE A 86 14.23 -0.22 -10.65
N GLN A 87 14.21 0.13 -11.92
CA GLN A 87 13.23 1.08 -12.47
C GLN A 87 11.78 0.70 -12.14
N THR A 88 11.42 -0.58 -12.26
CA THR A 88 10.05 -1.02 -11.96
C THR A 88 9.66 -0.79 -10.50
N MET A 89 10.58 -1.00 -9.53
CA MET A 89 10.31 -0.71 -8.12
C MET A 89 10.07 0.78 -7.90
N TYR A 90 10.90 1.63 -8.52
CA TYR A 90 10.71 3.08 -8.44
C TYR A 90 9.38 3.51 -9.04
N ASP A 91 9.05 3.01 -10.23
CA ASP A 91 7.82 3.34 -10.94
C ASP A 91 6.57 2.92 -10.16
N VAL A 92 6.59 1.75 -9.52
CA VAL A 92 5.46 1.29 -8.71
C VAL A 92 5.39 2.06 -7.39
N ASN A 93 6.49 2.12 -6.63
CA ASN A 93 6.47 2.63 -5.26
C ASN A 93 6.38 4.16 -5.21
N VAL A 94 7.06 4.86 -6.13
CA VAL A 94 7.11 6.33 -6.13
C VAL A 94 6.13 6.91 -7.14
N ASN A 95 6.28 6.61 -8.43
CA ASN A 95 5.43 7.19 -9.47
C ASN A 95 3.98 6.71 -9.33
N GLY A 96 3.79 5.43 -8.98
CA GLY A 96 2.47 4.86 -8.70
C GLY A 96 1.78 5.54 -7.52
N THR A 97 2.51 5.83 -6.43
CA THR A 97 1.98 6.59 -5.29
C THR A 97 1.61 8.02 -5.70
N LYS A 98 2.45 8.69 -6.50
CA LYS A 98 2.15 10.03 -7.03
C LYS A 98 0.89 10.03 -7.91
N ASN A 99 0.67 8.99 -8.72
CA ASN A 99 -0.56 8.82 -9.49
C ASN A 99 -1.80 8.68 -8.60
N ILE A 100 -1.71 7.88 -7.53
CA ILE A 100 -2.81 7.75 -6.55
C ILE A 100 -3.09 9.08 -5.85
N ILE A 101 -2.07 9.80 -5.39
CA ILE A 101 -2.21 11.14 -4.80
C ILE A 101 -2.95 12.07 -5.75
N LYS A 102 -2.50 12.16 -7.00
CA LYS A 102 -3.13 12.98 -8.03
C LYS A 102 -4.62 12.69 -8.19
N LEU A 103 -4.98 11.41 -8.29
CA LEU A 103 -6.38 11.01 -8.43
C LEU A 103 -7.18 11.25 -7.15
N CYS A 104 -6.59 11.07 -5.97
CA CYS A 104 -7.25 11.43 -4.71
C CYS A 104 -7.61 12.92 -4.65
N CYS A 105 -6.71 13.79 -5.09
CA CYS A 105 -6.96 15.23 -5.17
C CYS A 105 -8.00 15.55 -6.26
N GLU A 106 -7.87 14.97 -7.46
CA GLU A 106 -8.76 15.21 -8.61
C GLU A 106 -10.22 14.83 -8.29
N TYR A 107 -10.43 13.71 -7.60
CA TYR A 107 -11.76 13.19 -7.27
C TYR A 107 -12.26 13.57 -5.87
N GLY A 108 -11.54 14.40 -5.13
CA GLY A 108 -11.96 14.87 -3.81
C GLY A 108 -12.14 13.74 -2.80
N VAL A 109 -11.18 12.81 -2.75
CA VAL A 109 -11.19 11.67 -1.82
C VAL A 109 -11.26 12.17 -0.38
N LYS A 110 -12.10 11.55 0.43
CA LYS A 110 -12.32 11.93 1.83
C LYS A 110 -11.08 11.67 2.68
N ARG A 111 -10.37 10.55 2.44
CA ARG A 111 -9.11 10.21 3.11
C ARG A 111 -8.30 9.22 2.31
N LEU A 112 -6.99 9.46 2.24
CA LEU A 112 -5.99 8.52 1.79
C LEU A 112 -5.29 7.89 3.00
N VAL A 113 -5.25 6.56 3.07
CA VAL A 113 -4.36 5.81 3.97
C VAL A 113 -3.25 5.20 3.13
N TYR A 114 -2.04 5.68 3.31
CA TYR A 114 -0.86 5.18 2.61
C TYR A 114 -0.10 4.20 3.49
N VAL A 115 0.15 3.01 2.96
CA VAL A 115 0.95 1.99 3.62
C VAL A 115 2.40 2.15 3.20
N SER A 116 3.18 2.80 4.05
CA SER A 116 4.61 2.95 3.93
C SER A 116 5.36 1.72 4.49
N SER A 117 6.43 1.93 5.21
CA SER A 117 7.22 0.91 5.91
C SER A 117 8.05 1.57 7.01
N VAL A 118 8.39 0.83 8.07
CA VAL A 118 9.39 1.28 9.05
C VAL A 118 10.75 1.53 8.40
N HIS A 119 11.08 0.86 7.30
CA HIS A 119 12.30 1.10 6.53
C HIS A 119 12.39 2.51 5.90
N ALA A 120 11.28 3.25 5.81
CA ALA A 120 11.31 4.64 5.38
C ALA A 120 11.83 5.58 6.47
N ILE A 121 11.91 5.13 7.73
CA ILE A 121 12.38 5.90 8.88
C ILE A 121 13.88 5.63 9.05
N PRO A 122 14.73 6.67 9.16
CA PRO A 122 16.15 6.48 9.38
C PRO A 122 16.43 5.68 10.68
N GLU A 123 17.38 4.75 10.59
CA GLU A 123 17.83 4.03 11.76
C GLU A 123 18.52 4.98 12.73
N LYS A 124 18.24 4.81 14.02
CA LYS A 124 18.93 5.52 15.11
C LYS A 124 20.06 4.65 15.66
N GLU A 125 21.10 5.29 16.14
CA GLU A 125 22.20 4.58 16.79
C GLU A 125 21.72 3.83 18.05
N ASN A 126 22.19 2.60 18.20
CA ASN A 126 22.13 1.75 19.39
C ASN A 126 20.90 1.90 20.31
N SER A 127 19.94 1.02 20.15
CA SER A 127 18.84 0.78 21.12
C SER A 127 17.87 1.95 21.34
N GLN A 128 17.94 3.01 20.55
CA GLN A 128 16.95 4.09 20.62
C GLN A 128 15.64 3.66 19.98
N VAL A 129 14.55 4.07 20.58
CA VAL A 129 13.22 3.84 20.02
C VAL A 129 13.06 4.67 18.73
N LEU A 130 12.54 4.03 17.67
CA LEU A 130 12.15 4.73 16.47
C LEU A 130 10.83 5.46 16.74
N ASP A 131 10.88 6.77 16.66
CA ASP A 131 9.70 7.63 16.78
C ASP A 131 9.23 8.07 15.38
N GLU A 132 8.01 8.56 15.32
CA GLU A 132 7.49 9.21 14.12
C GLU A 132 8.32 10.45 13.78
N ILE A 133 8.57 10.63 12.47
CA ILE A 133 9.28 11.79 11.93
C ILE A 133 8.37 12.55 10.97
N SER A 134 8.62 13.83 10.79
CA SER A 134 7.83 14.71 9.92
C SER A 134 8.44 14.94 8.54
N HIS A 135 9.68 14.49 8.33
CA HIS A 135 10.40 14.65 7.06
C HIS A 135 11.11 13.37 6.67
N PHE A 136 10.85 12.91 5.44
CA PHE A 136 11.42 11.69 4.89
C PHE A 136 12.32 12.01 3.70
N SER A 137 13.53 11.44 3.69
CA SER A 137 14.49 11.62 2.61
C SER A 137 15.07 10.27 2.17
N PRO A 138 15.15 10.01 0.87
CA PRO A 138 15.85 8.83 0.35
C PRO A 138 17.32 8.76 0.78
N ASP A 139 17.96 9.91 1.02
CA ASP A 139 19.38 9.97 1.41
C ASP A 139 19.59 9.62 2.89
N ALA A 140 18.54 9.64 3.69
CA ALA A 140 18.60 9.34 5.12
C ALA A 140 18.45 7.85 5.44
N VAL A 141 18.17 7.00 4.46
CA VAL A 141 17.89 5.58 4.65
C VAL A 141 18.75 4.71 3.73
N VAL A 142 18.94 3.45 4.11
CA VAL A 142 19.78 2.49 3.39
C VAL A 142 18.91 1.44 2.71
N GLY A 143 19.26 1.07 1.47
CA GLY A 143 18.57 0.08 0.66
C GLY A 143 17.56 0.68 -0.33
N GLY A 144 17.44 0.05 -1.49
CA GLY A 144 16.62 0.55 -2.60
C GLY A 144 15.14 0.67 -2.23
N TYR A 145 14.59 -0.34 -1.58
CA TYR A 145 13.21 -0.33 -1.10
C TYR A 145 12.96 0.81 -0.11
N ALA A 146 13.83 0.95 0.90
CA ALA A 146 13.72 2.00 1.91
C ALA A 146 13.68 3.40 1.28
N LYS A 147 14.57 3.67 0.31
CA LYS A 147 14.64 4.94 -0.43
C LYS A 147 13.35 5.24 -1.18
N THR A 148 12.80 4.24 -1.90
CA THR A 148 11.53 4.44 -2.61
C THR A 148 10.36 4.70 -1.66
N LYS A 149 10.33 4.03 -0.50
CA LYS A 149 9.29 4.25 0.52
C LYS A 149 9.43 5.60 1.21
N ALA A 150 10.65 6.06 1.48
CA ALA A 150 10.90 7.40 2.03
C ALA A 150 10.42 8.49 1.07
N GLU A 151 10.78 8.43 -0.22
CA GLU A 151 10.36 9.40 -1.23
C GLU A 151 8.83 9.42 -1.40
N ALA A 152 8.22 8.25 -1.50
CA ALA A 152 6.77 8.14 -1.63
C ALA A 152 6.05 8.66 -0.38
N THR A 153 6.59 8.40 0.82
CA THR A 153 6.05 8.92 2.08
C THR A 153 6.09 10.44 2.10
N GLN A 154 7.23 11.04 1.72
CA GLN A 154 7.34 12.49 1.64
C GLN A 154 6.32 13.07 0.66
N SER A 155 6.13 12.46 -0.52
CA SER A 155 5.12 12.91 -1.48
C SER A 155 3.69 12.88 -0.92
N VAL A 156 3.36 11.92 -0.05
CA VAL A 156 2.04 11.88 0.64
C VAL A 156 1.94 12.99 1.68
N LEU A 157 3.00 13.25 2.46
CA LEU A 157 3.01 14.32 3.45
C LEU A 157 2.94 15.71 2.80
N ASP A 158 3.62 15.90 1.66
CA ASP A 158 3.54 17.16 0.90
C ASP A 158 2.10 17.41 0.43
N ALA A 159 1.45 16.39 -0.15
CA ALA A 159 0.05 16.49 -0.55
C ALA A 159 -0.90 16.73 0.66
N ALA A 160 -0.58 16.16 1.82
CA ALA A 160 -1.33 16.42 3.04
C ALA A 160 -1.19 17.88 3.49
N SER A 161 0.00 18.46 3.37
CA SER A 161 0.23 19.89 3.67
C SER A 161 -0.51 20.83 2.71
N GLU A 162 -0.82 20.36 1.50
CA GLU A 162 -1.59 21.05 0.47
C GLU A 162 -3.11 20.83 0.60
N GLY A 163 -3.56 20.04 1.60
CA GLY A 163 -4.98 19.88 1.93
C GLY A 163 -5.59 18.52 1.67
N LEU A 164 -4.84 17.52 1.19
CA LEU A 164 -5.32 16.14 1.12
C LEU A 164 -5.40 15.57 2.54
N ASP A 165 -6.57 15.10 2.97
CA ASP A 165 -6.66 14.32 4.22
C ASP A 165 -5.96 12.98 4.01
N ALA A 166 -4.72 12.87 4.50
CA ALA A 166 -3.91 11.67 4.35
C ALA A 166 -3.33 11.20 5.69
N VAL A 167 -3.25 9.87 5.83
CA VAL A 167 -2.61 9.18 6.97
C VAL A 167 -1.58 8.23 6.41
N VAL A 168 -0.38 8.24 6.98
CA VAL A 168 0.69 7.29 6.67
C VAL A 168 0.80 6.28 7.80
N VAL A 169 0.88 5.00 7.46
CA VAL A 169 1.16 3.92 8.41
C VAL A 169 2.49 3.26 8.05
N HIS A 170 3.30 2.97 9.05
CA HIS A 170 4.62 2.36 8.90
C HIS A 170 4.63 0.95 9.50
N PRO A 171 4.14 -0.08 8.78
CA PRO A 171 4.22 -1.44 9.29
C PRO A 171 5.66 -1.92 9.34
N SER A 172 5.96 -2.73 10.34
CA SER A 172 7.19 -3.52 10.43
C SER A 172 7.03 -4.84 9.67
N GLY A 173 7.20 -5.98 10.31
CA GLY A 173 6.92 -7.28 9.70
C GLY A 173 5.42 -7.57 9.66
N ILE A 174 4.88 -7.87 8.48
CA ILE A 174 3.48 -8.26 8.32
C ILE A 174 3.40 -9.78 8.26
N ILE A 175 2.69 -10.37 9.22
CA ILE A 175 2.38 -11.80 9.27
C ILE A 175 0.86 -11.99 9.35
N GLY A 176 0.37 -13.09 8.83
CA GLY A 176 -1.06 -13.39 8.92
C GLY A 176 -1.50 -14.41 7.86
N PRO A 177 -2.79 -14.78 7.89
CA PRO A 177 -3.36 -15.68 6.90
C PRO A 177 -3.54 -14.98 5.55
N TYR A 178 -3.83 -15.79 4.53
CA TYR A 178 -4.19 -15.33 3.17
C TYR A 178 -3.02 -14.71 2.37
N ASP A 179 -1.79 -14.98 2.77
CA ASP A 179 -0.64 -14.69 1.93
C ASP A 179 -0.52 -15.73 0.81
N HIS A 180 -0.51 -15.23 -0.43
CA HIS A 180 -0.28 -16.04 -1.63
C HIS A 180 0.99 -15.58 -2.38
N SER A 181 1.69 -14.57 -1.84
CA SER A 181 2.87 -13.96 -2.46
C SER A 181 4.19 -14.60 -2.05
N GLY A 182 4.18 -15.50 -1.06
CA GLY A 182 5.40 -16.12 -0.53
C GLY A 182 6.22 -15.18 0.34
N ASN A 183 5.59 -14.34 1.13
CA ASN A 183 6.25 -13.44 2.08
C ASN A 183 7.17 -14.25 3.03
N HIS A 184 8.45 -13.87 3.10
CA HIS A 184 9.45 -14.55 3.91
C HIS A 184 9.07 -14.71 5.38
N LEU A 185 8.43 -13.72 6.00
CA LEU A 185 8.00 -13.80 7.40
C LEU A 185 6.86 -14.79 7.58
N VAL A 186 5.92 -14.85 6.65
CA VAL A 186 4.84 -15.84 6.66
C VAL A 186 5.40 -17.24 6.46
N GLN A 187 6.38 -17.40 5.56
CA GLN A 187 7.07 -18.67 5.35
C GLN A 187 7.82 -19.10 6.61
N LEU A 188 8.59 -18.19 7.24
CA LEU A 188 9.33 -18.47 8.49
C LEU A 188 8.38 -18.97 9.60
N VAL A 189 7.25 -18.30 9.80
CA VAL A 189 6.23 -18.71 10.79
C VAL A 189 5.63 -20.07 10.43
N SER A 190 5.36 -20.32 9.14
CA SER A 190 4.83 -21.60 8.66
C SER A 190 5.83 -22.73 8.90
N ASP A 191 7.11 -22.50 8.64
CA ASP A 191 8.18 -23.48 8.84
C ASP A 191 8.42 -23.75 10.32
N TYR A 192 8.32 -22.72 11.17
CA TYR A 192 8.34 -22.91 12.62
C TYR A 192 7.20 -23.82 13.10
N ILE A 193 5.96 -23.52 12.69
CA ILE A 193 4.77 -24.30 13.06
C ILE A 193 4.89 -25.77 12.59
N ARG A 194 5.49 -25.99 11.41
CA ARG A 194 5.71 -27.33 10.85
C ARG A 194 6.92 -28.07 11.43
N GLY A 195 7.73 -27.40 12.26
CA GLY A 195 8.97 -27.96 12.79
C GLY A 195 10.07 -28.15 11.74
N SER A 196 10.03 -27.39 10.66
CA SER A 196 10.95 -27.51 9.52
C SER A 196 12.02 -26.41 9.48
N LEU A 197 12.14 -25.59 10.52
CA LEU A 197 13.25 -24.65 10.61
C LEU A 197 14.57 -25.42 10.77
N PRO A 198 15.61 -25.10 9.99
CA PRO A 198 16.93 -25.66 10.22
C PRO A 198 17.43 -25.22 11.61
N ALA A 199 18.04 -26.15 12.32
CA ALA A 199 18.66 -25.92 13.61
C ALA A 199 19.92 -25.06 13.48
#